data_73b3e1c0e6b9020505bd061659a0b405
#
_entry.id   73b3e1c0e6b9020505bd061659a0b405
#
_cell.length_a   1.000
_cell.length_b   1.000
_cell.length_c   1.000
_cell.angle_alpha   90.00
_cell.angle_beta   90.00
_cell.angle_gamma   90.00
#
_symmetry.space_group_name_H-M   'P 1'
#
loop_
_entity.id
_entity.type
_entity.pdbx_description
1 polymer ?
#
loop_
_entity_poly.entity_id
_entity_poly.type
_entity_poly.pdbx_seq_one_letter_code
_entity_poly.pdbx_strand_id
1 'polypeptide(L)'
;MGRVLIIVLALWATLTTQAAAQAAPPATGRLAGWTSAIVAADWRDGRGQPIQAFDNARRDLVKGFLDAGLPRATMVDYSLRPDAPHPATAQTILDGLYGAASQGTAGCLLYFTSHGTPTSMVFGNAAAMTPDMMVNIVRRACGARPTVVIVSACYSGIFVNALAAPNRMVLTAASRERTSFGCAADETYPWFDGCILETLPGATDFLALAAGARACVTRKERDAGIDLPSEPQLFVGADMQLRLPTLRFRTGDVGRTGS
;
A
#
# COMPACT_ATOMS: atom_id res chain seq x y z
N MET A 1 -4.24 -82.13 26.31
CA MET A 1 -4.11 -81.58 24.94
C MET A 1 -4.60 -80.08 24.97
N GLY A 2 -3.69 -79.21 25.32
CA GLY A 2 -3.96 -77.77 25.40
C GLY A 2 -3.40 -77.06 24.19
N ARG A 3 -4.26 -76.35 23.44
CA ARG A 3 -3.85 -75.45 22.29
C ARG A 3 -3.59 -74.07 22.84
N VAL A 4 -2.33 -73.62 22.76
CA VAL A 4 -1.92 -72.27 23.05
C VAL A 4 -2.17 -71.42 21.80
N LEU A 5 -3.01 -70.43 21.94
CA LEU A 5 -3.31 -69.42 20.86
C LEU A 5 -2.35 -68.26 21.02
N ILE A 6 -1.43 -68.11 20.08
CA ILE A 6 -0.51 -66.93 20.01
C ILE A 6 -1.21 -65.81 19.23
N ILE A 7 -1.53 -64.72 19.92
CA ILE A 7 -2.05 -63.49 19.29
C ILE A 7 -0.84 -62.61 18.95
N VAL A 8 -0.61 -62.40 17.65
CA VAL A 8 0.39 -61.47 17.12
C VAL A 8 -0.27 -60.09 16.96
N LEU A 9 0.06 -59.18 17.86
CA LEU A 9 -0.34 -57.75 17.73
C LEU A 9 0.61 -57.04 16.75
N ALA A 10 0.14 -56.71 15.57
CA ALA A 10 0.84 -55.89 14.61
C ALA A 10 0.67 -54.39 14.98
N LEU A 11 1.73 -53.78 15.51
CA LEU A 11 1.79 -52.32 15.68
C LEU A 11 1.99 -51.67 14.33
N TRP A 12 0.95 -50.94 13.85
CA TRP A 12 1.07 -50.00 12.73
C TRP A 12 1.60 -48.67 13.26
N ALA A 13 2.88 -48.40 13.04
CA ALA A 13 3.45 -47.07 13.27
C ALA A 13 3.05 -46.14 12.10
N THR A 14 2.10 -45.24 12.33
CA THR A 14 1.77 -44.17 11.41
C THR A 14 2.87 -43.11 11.48
N LEU A 15 3.74 -43.05 10.48
CA LEU A 15 4.66 -41.93 10.27
C LEU A 15 3.83 -40.74 9.81
N THR A 16 3.54 -39.81 10.73
CA THR A 16 3.05 -38.46 10.36
C THR A 16 4.25 -37.64 9.85
N THR A 17 4.36 -37.51 8.54
CA THR A 17 5.29 -36.53 7.92
C THR A 17 4.75 -35.13 8.22
N GLN A 18 5.32 -34.46 9.22
CA GLN A 18 5.16 -33.02 9.40
C GLN A 18 5.85 -32.35 8.21
N ALA A 19 5.05 -31.80 7.30
CA ALA A 19 5.56 -30.86 6.30
C ALA A 19 6.08 -29.64 7.05
N ALA A 20 7.39 -29.53 7.18
CA ALA A 20 8.02 -28.31 7.68
C ALA A 20 7.66 -27.18 6.72
N ALA A 21 6.87 -26.21 7.19
CA ALA A 21 6.63 -24.98 6.47
C ALA A 21 8.00 -24.33 6.20
N GLN A 22 8.46 -24.41 4.96
CA GLN A 22 9.69 -23.73 4.54
C GLN A 22 9.49 -22.23 4.76
N ALA A 23 10.24 -21.65 5.69
CA ALA A 23 10.31 -20.21 5.85
C ALA A 23 10.72 -19.59 4.51
N ALA A 24 9.93 -18.59 4.07
CA ALA A 24 10.26 -17.86 2.85
C ALA A 24 11.70 -17.35 2.94
N PRO A 25 12.49 -17.42 1.87
CA PRO A 25 13.86 -16.90 1.87
C PRO A 25 13.85 -15.41 2.29
N PRO A 26 14.87 -14.95 3.04
CA PRO A 26 14.94 -13.57 3.48
C PRO A 26 14.91 -12.65 2.27
N ALA A 27 14.16 -11.55 2.37
CA ALA A 27 14.08 -10.55 1.31
C ALA A 27 15.50 -9.99 1.07
N THR A 28 16.00 -10.17 -0.15
CA THR A 28 17.28 -9.60 -0.58
C THR A 28 16.97 -8.38 -1.45
N GLY A 29 17.64 -7.25 -1.18
CA GLY A 29 17.45 -6.03 -1.96
C GLY A 29 17.46 -4.77 -1.10
N ARG A 30 17.45 -3.61 -1.75
CA ARG A 30 17.55 -2.29 -1.08
C ARG A 30 16.31 -1.91 -0.27
N LEU A 31 15.18 -2.58 -0.51
CA LEU A 31 13.94 -2.44 0.26
C LEU A 31 13.74 -3.58 1.28
N ALA A 32 14.72 -4.47 1.45
CA ALA A 32 14.69 -5.47 2.51
C ALA A 32 14.57 -4.77 3.88
N GLY A 33 13.75 -5.32 4.77
CA GLY A 33 13.47 -4.70 6.07
C GLY A 33 12.51 -3.51 6.05
N TRP A 34 11.95 -3.12 4.89
CA TRP A 34 10.85 -2.17 4.83
C TRP A 34 9.56 -2.83 5.30
N THR A 35 8.75 -2.08 6.03
CA THR A 35 7.35 -2.42 6.25
C THR A 35 6.47 -1.62 5.32
N SER A 36 5.34 -2.19 4.92
CA SER A 36 4.38 -1.47 4.10
C SER A 36 2.94 -1.77 4.49
N ALA A 37 2.08 -0.77 4.37
CA ALA A 37 0.64 -0.92 4.49
C ALA A 37 -0.05 -0.26 3.30
N ILE A 38 -0.96 -0.99 2.65
CA ILE A 38 -1.78 -0.50 1.54
C ILE A 38 -3.24 -0.65 1.93
N VAL A 39 -3.95 0.47 2.04
CA VAL A 39 -5.30 0.52 2.62
C VAL A 39 -6.28 1.16 1.65
N ALA A 40 -7.31 0.40 1.24
CA ALA A 40 -8.53 0.93 0.65
C ALA A 40 -9.48 1.34 1.78
N ALA A 41 -9.55 2.64 2.07
CA ALA A 41 -10.25 3.14 3.24
C ALA A 41 -11.71 3.55 2.96
N ASP A 42 -12.15 3.49 1.71
CA ASP A 42 -13.57 3.58 1.30
C ASP A 42 -13.87 2.54 0.19
N TRP A 43 -15.15 2.32 -0.07
CA TRP A 43 -15.66 1.41 -1.10
C TRP A 43 -16.90 1.95 -1.82
N ARG A 44 -17.20 3.24 -1.65
CA ARG A 44 -18.40 3.90 -2.18
C ARG A 44 -18.03 4.94 -3.23
N ASP A 45 -18.96 5.24 -4.11
CA ASP A 45 -18.87 6.45 -4.95
C ASP A 45 -19.35 7.71 -4.18
N GLY A 46 -19.32 8.86 -4.83
CA GLY A 46 -19.79 10.12 -4.25
C GLY A 46 -21.29 10.16 -3.90
N ARG A 47 -22.06 9.13 -4.31
CA ARG A 47 -23.48 8.94 -3.99
C ARG A 47 -23.72 7.88 -2.93
N GLY A 48 -22.63 7.30 -2.40
CA GLY A 48 -22.71 6.24 -1.40
C GLY A 48 -22.94 4.84 -1.96
N GLN A 49 -22.90 4.64 -3.30
CA GLN A 49 -23.07 3.33 -3.92
C GLN A 49 -21.74 2.57 -3.93
N PRO A 50 -21.77 1.24 -3.70
CA PRO A 50 -20.57 0.41 -3.72
C PRO A 50 -19.86 0.47 -5.09
N ILE A 51 -18.54 0.69 -5.07
CA ILE A 51 -17.67 0.64 -6.25
C ILE A 51 -16.46 -0.26 -5.96
N GLN A 52 -15.78 -0.68 -7.02
CA GLN A 52 -14.59 -1.55 -6.91
C GLN A 52 -13.27 -0.77 -6.98
N ALA A 53 -13.29 0.49 -7.42
CA ALA A 53 -12.10 1.24 -7.81
C ALA A 53 -10.99 1.25 -6.74
N PHE A 54 -11.33 1.53 -5.47
CA PHE A 54 -10.36 1.58 -4.38
C PHE A 54 -9.79 0.18 -4.04
N ASP A 55 -10.65 -0.86 -4.06
CA ASP A 55 -10.19 -2.21 -3.76
C ASP A 55 -9.41 -2.84 -4.92
N ASN A 56 -9.76 -2.53 -6.16
CA ASN A 56 -8.95 -2.85 -7.32
C ASN A 56 -7.56 -2.22 -7.20
N ALA A 57 -7.51 -0.92 -6.90
CA ALA A 57 -6.25 -0.22 -6.69
C ALA A 57 -5.40 -0.87 -5.59
N ARG A 58 -5.99 -1.16 -4.42
CA ARG A 58 -5.29 -1.84 -3.33
C ARG A 58 -4.65 -3.16 -3.78
N ARG A 59 -5.42 -4.04 -4.44
CA ARG A 59 -4.93 -5.36 -4.89
C ARG A 59 -3.76 -5.24 -5.85
N ASP A 60 -3.88 -4.36 -6.85
CA ASP A 60 -2.87 -4.25 -7.89
C ASP A 60 -1.65 -3.45 -7.42
N LEU A 61 -1.83 -2.47 -6.51
CA LEU A 61 -0.72 -1.80 -5.82
C LEU A 61 0.09 -2.76 -4.95
N VAL A 62 -0.56 -3.68 -4.22
CA VAL A 62 0.13 -4.75 -3.48
C VAL A 62 1.03 -5.53 -4.42
N LYS A 63 0.49 -6.01 -5.55
CA LYS A 63 1.26 -6.75 -6.55
C LYS A 63 2.42 -5.92 -7.10
N GLY A 64 2.15 -4.69 -7.54
CA GLY A 64 3.16 -3.81 -8.11
C GLY A 64 4.31 -3.50 -7.14
N PHE A 65 4.01 -3.22 -5.87
CA PHE A 65 5.04 -2.96 -4.87
C PHE A 65 5.83 -4.22 -4.45
N LEU A 66 5.23 -5.40 -4.48
CA LEU A 66 5.95 -6.66 -4.32
C LEU A 66 6.93 -6.89 -5.48
N ASP A 67 6.50 -6.66 -6.71
CA ASP A 67 7.33 -6.74 -7.91
C ASP A 67 8.48 -5.72 -7.86
N ALA A 68 8.21 -4.51 -7.35
CA ALA A 68 9.21 -3.47 -7.09
C ALA A 68 10.21 -3.81 -5.98
N GLY A 69 9.97 -4.85 -5.19
CA GLY A 69 10.92 -5.39 -4.21
C GLY A 69 10.58 -5.15 -2.75
N LEU A 70 9.39 -4.63 -2.42
CA LEU A 70 8.93 -4.60 -1.04
C LEU A 70 8.63 -6.03 -0.54
N PRO A 71 9.00 -6.40 0.70
CA PRO A 71 8.86 -7.77 1.17
C PRO A 71 7.42 -8.08 1.58
N ARG A 72 6.88 -9.23 1.13
CA ARG A 72 5.53 -9.69 1.50
C ARG A 72 5.40 -9.94 3.01
N ALA A 73 6.42 -10.45 3.64
CA ALA A 73 6.41 -10.82 5.06
C ALA A 73 6.11 -9.63 6.00
N THR A 74 6.43 -8.42 5.57
CA THR A 74 6.23 -7.17 6.34
C THR A 74 5.28 -6.19 5.63
N MET A 75 4.49 -6.70 4.68
CA MET A 75 3.44 -5.96 3.99
C MET A 75 2.07 -6.39 4.51
N VAL A 76 1.26 -5.44 4.92
CA VAL A 76 -0.16 -5.63 5.23
C VAL A 76 -1.00 -4.85 4.24
N ASP A 77 -2.16 -5.39 3.91
CA ASP A 77 -3.12 -4.74 3.04
C ASP A 77 -4.55 -4.96 3.54
N TYR A 78 -5.33 -3.90 3.53
CA TYR A 78 -6.68 -3.91 4.10
C TYR A 78 -7.68 -3.19 3.20
N SER A 79 -8.90 -3.73 3.18
CA SER A 79 -10.07 -3.06 2.65
C SER A 79 -11.09 -2.86 3.75
N LEU A 80 -11.62 -1.65 3.87
CA LEU A 80 -12.73 -1.35 4.79
C LEU A 80 -14.10 -1.71 4.20
N ARG A 81 -14.10 -2.37 3.04
CA ARG A 81 -15.28 -2.87 2.37
C ARG A 81 -15.96 -3.97 3.21
N PRO A 82 -17.25 -3.83 3.57
CA PRO A 82 -17.91 -4.76 4.49
C PRO A 82 -18.14 -6.16 3.90
N ASP A 83 -18.21 -6.28 2.57
CA ASP A 83 -18.37 -7.53 1.82
C ASP A 83 -17.02 -8.10 1.31
N ALA A 84 -15.90 -7.58 1.79
CA ALA A 84 -14.59 -8.17 1.51
C ALA A 84 -14.49 -9.58 2.14
N PRO A 85 -13.68 -10.50 1.57
CA PRO A 85 -13.48 -11.82 2.16
C PRO A 85 -12.97 -11.77 3.62
N HIS A 86 -12.25 -10.72 3.96
CA HIS A 86 -11.75 -10.44 5.30
C HIS A 86 -12.02 -8.97 5.63
N PRO A 87 -13.24 -8.61 6.08
CA PRO A 87 -13.59 -7.23 6.39
C PRO A 87 -12.68 -6.71 7.51
N ALA A 88 -12.07 -5.55 7.29
CA ALA A 88 -11.26 -4.90 8.28
C ALA A 88 -12.05 -3.77 8.96
N THR A 89 -11.76 -3.54 10.24
CA THR A 89 -12.18 -2.35 10.97
C THR A 89 -11.01 -1.37 11.07
N ALA A 90 -11.28 -0.13 11.41
CA ALA A 90 -10.22 0.85 11.67
C ALA A 90 -9.22 0.32 12.73
N GLN A 91 -9.71 -0.34 13.78
CA GLN A 91 -8.86 -0.93 14.83
C GLN A 91 -8.00 -2.07 14.28
N THR A 92 -8.59 -3.01 13.53
CA THR A 92 -7.84 -4.13 12.90
C THR A 92 -6.72 -3.62 12.00
N ILE A 93 -6.98 -2.55 11.24
CA ILE A 93 -5.95 -1.93 10.37
C ILE A 93 -4.81 -1.37 11.21
N LEU A 94 -5.12 -0.62 12.28
CA LEU A 94 -4.10 -0.04 13.15
C LEU A 94 -3.27 -1.13 13.83
N ASP A 95 -3.90 -2.17 14.35
CA ASP A 95 -3.21 -3.29 15.02
C ASP A 95 -2.29 -4.03 14.03
N GLY A 96 -2.78 -4.33 12.83
CA GLY A 96 -1.97 -4.97 11.80
C GLY A 96 -0.82 -4.10 11.31
N LEU A 97 -1.06 -2.80 11.14
CA LEU A 97 -0.04 -1.83 10.76
C LEU A 97 1.06 -1.72 11.82
N TYR A 98 0.70 -1.64 13.10
CA TYR A 98 1.67 -1.59 14.19
C TYR A 98 2.40 -2.93 14.38
N GLY A 99 1.70 -4.06 14.19
CA GLY A 99 2.30 -5.38 14.21
C GLY A 99 3.34 -5.57 13.10
N ALA A 100 3.01 -5.21 11.86
CA ALA A 100 3.96 -5.25 10.75
C ALA A 100 5.12 -4.27 10.98
N ALA A 101 4.83 -3.07 11.48
CA ALA A 101 5.82 -2.05 11.76
C ALA A 101 6.87 -2.49 12.78
N SER A 102 6.52 -3.32 13.77
CA SER A 102 7.45 -3.84 14.77
C SER A 102 8.50 -4.80 14.19
N GLN A 103 8.25 -5.38 13.02
CA GLN A 103 9.14 -6.32 12.34
C GLN A 103 10.09 -5.66 11.34
N GLY A 104 9.80 -4.42 10.93
CA GLY A 104 10.61 -3.70 9.96
C GLY A 104 11.66 -2.82 10.63
N THR A 105 12.85 -2.80 10.05
CA THR A 105 14.00 -2.08 10.61
C THR A 105 14.52 -0.96 9.71
N ALA A 106 14.28 -1.05 8.39
CA ALA A 106 14.95 -0.20 7.40
C ALA A 106 14.12 1.00 6.93
N GLY A 107 12.81 0.83 6.73
CA GLY A 107 11.95 1.89 6.22
C GLY A 107 10.46 1.55 6.32
N CYS A 108 9.63 2.48 5.86
CA CYS A 108 8.18 2.38 6.01
C CYS A 108 7.48 2.99 4.78
N LEU A 109 6.53 2.26 4.20
CA LEU A 109 5.61 2.77 3.18
C LEU A 109 4.18 2.68 3.69
N LEU A 110 3.47 3.80 3.69
CA LEU A 110 2.03 3.83 3.97
C LEU A 110 1.31 4.38 2.75
N TYR A 111 0.38 3.62 2.22
CA TYR A 111 -0.46 3.99 1.08
C TYR A 111 -1.92 3.91 1.48
N PHE A 112 -2.64 5.03 1.31
CA PHE A 112 -4.07 5.11 1.56
C PHE A 112 -4.79 5.57 0.30
N THR A 113 -5.85 4.87 -0.09
CA THR A 113 -6.75 5.28 -1.17
C THR A 113 -8.17 5.38 -0.65
N SER A 114 -8.85 6.51 -0.87
CA SER A 114 -10.15 6.82 -0.30
C SER A 114 -10.76 8.08 -0.91
N HIS A 115 -11.96 8.43 -0.47
CA HIS A 115 -12.48 9.78 -0.60
C HIS A 115 -11.84 10.76 0.38
N GLY A 116 -11.86 12.04 0.04
CA GLY A 116 -11.34 13.13 0.88
C GLY A 116 -12.27 14.33 0.96
N THR A 117 -12.13 15.07 2.04
CA THR A 117 -12.78 16.35 2.31
C THR A 117 -11.71 17.42 2.57
N PRO A 118 -12.07 18.71 2.61
CA PRO A 118 -11.11 19.78 2.94
C PRO A 118 -10.42 19.64 4.30
N THR A 119 -10.90 18.74 5.19
CA THR A 119 -10.38 18.60 6.56
C THR A 119 -9.92 17.19 6.92
N SER A 120 -10.28 16.18 6.11
CA SER A 120 -10.01 14.77 6.43
C SER A 120 -10.10 13.86 5.20
N MET A 121 -9.60 12.65 5.33
CA MET A 121 -9.87 11.54 4.44
C MET A 121 -10.93 10.63 5.07
N VAL A 122 -11.82 10.06 4.27
CA VAL A 122 -12.80 9.06 4.73
C VAL A 122 -12.06 7.80 5.18
N PHE A 123 -12.50 7.23 6.31
CA PHE A 123 -11.91 6.00 6.85
C PHE A 123 -13.02 5.06 7.33
N GLY A 124 -13.57 4.29 6.42
CA GLY A 124 -14.72 3.43 6.65
C GLY A 124 -16.04 4.17 6.77
N ASN A 125 -17.02 3.57 7.46
CA ASN A 125 -18.38 4.10 7.54
C ASN A 125 -18.54 5.32 8.44
N ALA A 126 -17.75 5.42 9.50
CA ALA A 126 -18.02 6.35 10.59
C ALA A 126 -16.79 7.12 11.08
N ALA A 127 -15.63 6.90 10.45
CA ALA A 127 -14.40 7.58 10.86
C ALA A 127 -13.88 8.51 9.77
N ALA A 128 -13.24 9.57 10.20
CA ALA A 128 -12.50 10.49 9.36
C ALA A 128 -11.04 10.52 9.82
N MET A 129 -10.11 10.35 8.89
CA MET A 129 -8.69 10.46 9.15
C MET A 129 -8.26 11.91 8.99
N THR A 130 -8.08 12.61 10.08
CA THR A 130 -7.55 13.98 10.09
C THR A 130 -6.03 13.98 9.92
N PRO A 131 -5.41 15.13 9.54
CA PRO A 131 -3.96 15.25 9.50
C PRO A 131 -3.27 14.86 10.81
N ASP A 132 -3.79 15.27 11.97
CA ASP A 132 -3.22 14.94 13.28
C ASP A 132 -3.29 13.43 13.59
N MET A 133 -4.39 12.78 13.23
CA MET A 133 -4.51 11.31 13.36
C MET A 133 -3.49 10.61 12.47
N MET A 134 -3.33 11.05 11.22
CA MET A 134 -2.34 10.50 10.30
C MET A 134 -0.91 10.68 10.84
N VAL A 135 -0.58 11.85 11.38
CA VAL A 135 0.73 12.11 12.04
C VAL A 135 0.97 11.13 13.18
N ASN A 136 -0.03 10.90 14.03
CA ASN A 136 0.08 9.97 15.15
C ASN A 136 0.29 8.52 14.67
N ILE A 137 -0.43 8.08 13.63
CA ILE A 137 -0.27 6.77 13.02
C ILE A 137 1.14 6.62 12.46
N VAL A 138 1.57 7.56 11.62
CA VAL A 138 2.89 7.53 10.98
C VAL A 138 4.01 7.53 12.02
N ARG A 139 3.89 8.37 13.07
CA ARG A 139 4.87 8.42 14.17
C ARG A 139 4.95 7.08 14.90
N ARG A 140 3.81 6.47 15.22
CA ARG A 140 3.75 5.21 15.97
C ARG A 140 4.20 4.02 15.13
N ALA A 141 3.80 3.96 13.87
CA ALA A 141 4.12 2.86 12.97
C ALA A 141 5.56 2.94 12.43
N CYS A 142 6.00 4.12 12.01
CA CYS A 142 7.23 4.29 11.25
C CYS A 142 8.38 4.89 12.10
N GLY A 143 8.06 5.64 13.15
CA GLY A 143 9.05 6.26 14.04
C GLY A 143 10.02 7.19 13.30
N ALA A 144 11.32 7.02 13.57
CA ALA A 144 12.40 7.76 12.93
C ALA A 144 12.88 7.15 11.61
N ARG A 145 12.32 6.02 11.17
CA ARG A 145 12.74 5.36 9.93
C ARG A 145 12.43 6.22 8.71
N PRO A 146 13.21 6.10 7.62
CA PRO A 146 12.84 6.62 6.31
C PRO A 146 11.41 6.21 5.97
N THR A 147 10.55 7.18 5.66
CA THR A 147 9.13 6.91 5.50
C THR A 147 8.58 7.56 4.24
N VAL A 148 7.88 6.78 3.43
CA VAL A 148 7.09 7.23 2.29
C VAL A 148 5.62 7.13 2.64
N VAL A 149 4.89 8.24 2.54
CA VAL A 149 3.43 8.27 2.71
C VAL A 149 2.80 8.71 1.40
N ILE A 150 1.88 7.90 0.89
CA ILE A 150 1.12 8.19 -0.34
C ILE A 150 -0.36 8.25 0.04
N VAL A 151 -1.03 9.35 -0.30
CA VAL A 151 -2.44 9.56 -0.02
C VAL A 151 -3.20 9.88 -1.31
N SER A 152 -3.96 8.90 -1.77
CA SER A 152 -4.85 9.02 -2.91
C SER A 152 -6.26 9.41 -2.45
N ALA A 153 -6.53 10.70 -2.40
CA ALA A 153 -7.84 11.24 -2.03
C ALA A 153 -8.00 12.68 -2.54
N CYS A 154 -9.23 13.14 -2.68
CA CYS A 154 -9.52 14.56 -2.83
C CYS A 154 -8.94 15.35 -1.66
N TYR A 155 -8.49 16.57 -1.89
CA TYR A 155 -7.94 17.48 -0.88
C TYR A 155 -6.76 16.92 -0.09
N SER A 156 -6.14 15.82 -0.55
CA SER A 156 -5.08 15.10 0.18
C SER A 156 -3.85 15.94 0.48
N GLY A 157 -3.65 17.07 -0.18
CA GLY A 157 -2.62 18.05 0.15
C GLY A 157 -2.68 18.60 1.58
N ILE A 158 -3.81 18.44 2.29
CA ILE A 158 -3.91 18.77 3.73
C ILE A 158 -2.92 17.98 4.59
N PHE A 159 -2.52 16.80 4.15
CA PHE A 159 -1.57 15.94 4.87
C PHE A 159 -0.11 16.35 4.67
N VAL A 160 0.23 17.09 3.63
CA VAL A 160 1.62 17.40 3.25
C VAL A 160 2.35 18.13 4.38
N ASN A 161 1.84 19.29 4.80
CA ASN A 161 2.48 20.09 5.84
C ASN A 161 2.48 19.39 7.21
N ALA A 162 1.41 18.66 7.54
CA ALA A 162 1.31 17.95 8.81
C ALA A 162 2.31 16.80 8.92
N LEU A 163 2.58 16.11 7.80
CA LEU A 163 3.51 14.98 7.73
C LEU A 163 4.95 15.40 7.42
N ALA A 164 5.21 16.67 7.10
CA ALA A 164 6.53 17.13 6.73
C ALA A 164 7.55 16.89 7.85
N ALA A 165 8.63 16.18 7.53
CA ALA A 165 9.76 15.91 8.44
C ALA A 165 10.99 15.54 7.61
N PRO A 166 12.22 15.66 8.16
CA PRO A 166 13.45 15.36 7.42
C PRO A 166 13.47 13.94 6.84
N ASN A 167 12.97 12.95 7.57
CA ASN A 167 12.94 11.54 7.20
C ASN A 167 11.66 11.12 6.42
N ARG A 168 10.94 12.07 5.81
CA ARG A 168 9.65 11.82 5.13
C ARG A 168 9.67 12.19 3.66
N MET A 169 8.99 11.35 2.87
CA MET A 169 8.48 11.69 1.56
C MET A 169 6.96 11.59 1.63
N VAL A 170 6.25 12.62 1.17
CA VAL A 170 4.78 12.64 1.13
C VAL A 170 4.36 12.93 -0.30
N LEU A 171 3.56 12.04 -0.88
CA LEU A 171 2.98 12.18 -2.21
C LEU A 171 1.46 12.14 -2.10
N THR A 172 0.76 13.12 -2.66
CA THR A 172 -0.70 13.21 -2.58
C THR A 172 -1.34 13.37 -3.95
N ALA A 173 -2.55 12.83 -4.10
CA ALA A 173 -3.30 12.85 -5.37
C ALA A 173 -3.80 14.24 -5.76
N ALA A 174 -3.95 15.14 -4.80
CA ALA A 174 -4.48 16.48 -5.04
C ALA A 174 -3.81 17.51 -4.12
N SER A 175 -3.89 18.79 -4.47
CA SER A 175 -3.57 19.87 -3.56
C SER A 175 -4.64 20.00 -2.48
N ARG A 176 -4.39 20.82 -1.47
CA ARG A 176 -5.31 20.98 -0.33
C ARG A 176 -6.66 21.62 -0.69
N GLU A 177 -6.74 22.25 -1.85
CA GLU A 177 -7.91 22.97 -2.33
C GLU A 177 -8.55 22.33 -3.57
N ARG A 178 -8.06 21.14 -3.99
CA ARG A 178 -8.48 20.45 -5.20
C ARG A 178 -9.07 19.06 -4.91
N THR A 179 -9.99 18.66 -5.78
CA THR A 179 -10.45 17.28 -5.85
C THR A 179 -9.47 16.43 -6.68
N SER A 180 -9.51 15.13 -6.49
CA SER A 180 -8.97 14.12 -7.43
C SER A 180 -10.11 13.46 -8.19
N PHE A 181 -9.81 12.63 -9.20
CA PHE A 181 -10.79 12.07 -10.13
C PHE A 181 -10.74 10.55 -10.19
N GLY A 182 -11.76 9.96 -10.84
CA GLY A 182 -11.80 8.52 -11.10
C GLY A 182 -12.44 7.68 -9.98
N CYS A 183 -13.29 8.27 -9.13
CA CYS A 183 -14.02 7.55 -8.09
C CYS A 183 -15.49 7.26 -8.51
N ALA A 184 -15.73 7.02 -9.80
CA ALA A 184 -17.04 6.67 -10.34
C ALA A 184 -17.18 5.14 -10.52
N ALA A 185 -18.42 4.66 -10.72
CA ALA A 185 -18.72 3.25 -10.78
C ALA A 185 -18.14 2.53 -12.01
N ASP A 186 -17.89 3.26 -13.09
CA ASP A 186 -17.31 2.79 -14.36
C ASP A 186 -15.78 2.85 -14.40
N GLU A 187 -15.16 3.41 -13.37
CA GLU A 187 -13.70 3.50 -13.29
C GLU A 187 -13.09 2.25 -12.64
N THR A 188 -12.03 1.75 -13.26
CA THR A 188 -11.28 0.61 -12.69
C THR A 188 -10.48 1.02 -11.46
N TYR A 189 -9.87 2.21 -11.49
CA TYR A 189 -9.08 2.80 -10.42
C TYR A 189 -9.36 4.30 -10.31
N PRO A 190 -9.20 4.91 -9.12
CA PRO A 190 -8.98 6.34 -9.05
C PRO A 190 -7.81 6.73 -9.96
N TRP A 191 -7.89 7.87 -10.65
CA TRP A 191 -6.90 8.23 -11.68
C TRP A 191 -5.47 8.29 -11.15
N PHE A 192 -5.30 8.81 -9.94
CA PHE A 192 -3.97 8.86 -9.32
C PHE A 192 -3.42 7.45 -9.06
N ASP A 193 -4.24 6.55 -8.51
CA ASP A 193 -3.85 5.16 -8.27
C ASP A 193 -3.52 4.43 -9.57
N GLY A 194 -4.33 4.64 -10.62
CA GLY A 194 -4.06 4.12 -11.96
C GLY A 194 -2.73 4.65 -12.52
N CYS A 195 -2.41 5.92 -12.29
CA CYS A 195 -1.15 6.52 -12.69
C CYS A 195 0.06 6.00 -11.89
N ILE A 196 -0.11 5.70 -10.61
CA ILE A 196 0.92 4.99 -9.83
C ILE A 196 1.17 3.60 -10.43
N LEU A 197 0.10 2.84 -10.73
CA LEU A 197 0.19 1.50 -11.32
C LEU A 197 0.82 1.51 -12.73
N GLU A 198 0.49 2.49 -13.56
CA GLU A 198 1.08 2.67 -14.89
C GLU A 198 2.59 2.96 -14.80
N THR A 199 2.98 3.77 -13.83
CA THR A 199 4.37 4.25 -13.70
C THR A 199 5.28 3.24 -13.01
N LEU A 200 4.76 2.49 -12.03
CA LEU A 200 5.55 1.66 -11.10
C LEU A 200 6.46 0.64 -11.81
N PRO A 201 6.05 -0.07 -12.88
CA PRO A 201 6.93 -1.05 -13.55
C PRO A 201 8.20 -0.44 -14.16
N GLY A 202 8.14 0.83 -14.60
CA GLY A 202 9.27 1.55 -15.20
C GLY A 202 10.01 2.46 -14.22
N ALA A 203 9.50 2.64 -13.02
CA ALA A 203 10.11 3.50 -12.03
C ALA A 203 11.36 2.86 -11.40
N THR A 204 12.42 3.62 -11.27
CA THR A 204 13.68 3.13 -10.67
C THR A 204 13.71 3.30 -9.15
N ASP A 205 12.90 4.19 -8.61
CA ASP A 205 12.82 4.56 -7.20
C ASP A 205 11.53 5.38 -6.94
N PHE A 206 11.31 5.77 -5.69
CA PHE A 206 10.12 6.55 -5.31
C PHE A 206 10.07 7.95 -5.92
N LEU A 207 11.21 8.58 -6.25
CA LEU A 207 11.21 9.90 -6.90
C LEU A 207 10.77 9.78 -8.37
N ALA A 208 11.29 8.77 -9.07
CA ALA A 208 10.87 8.47 -10.44
C ALA A 208 9.38 8.10 -10.49
N LEU A 209 8.91 7.29 -9.52
CA LEU A 209 7.49 6.97 -9.37
C LEU A 209 6.63 8.23 -9.19
N ALA A 210 7.01 9.12 -8.27
CA ALA A 210 6.27 10.35 -8.02
C ALA A 210 6.24 11.28 -9.24
N ALA A 211 7.36 11.43 -9.93
CA ALA A 211 7.45 12.26 -11.15
C ALA A 211 6.57 11.70 -12.28
N GLY A 212 6.65 10.39 -12.54
CA GLY A 212 5.87 9.72 -13.57
C GLY A 212 4.37 9.74 -13.28
N ALA A 213 3.96 9.45 -12.04
CA ALA A 213 2.56 9.47 -11.63
C ALA A 213 1.95 10.88 -11.77
N ARG A 214 2.67 11.92 -11.35
CA ARG A 214 2.21 13.32 -11.52
C ARG A 214 2.07 13.69 -12.99
N ALA A 215 3.03 13.33 -13.83
CA ALA A 215 2.96 13.56 -15.27
C ALA A 215 1.78 12.80 -15.92
N CYS A 216 1.52 11.56 -15.49
CA CYS A 216 0.38 10.76 -15.94
C CYS A 216 -0.95 11.43 -15.57
N VAL A 217 -1.13 11.85 -14.30
CA VAL A 217 -2.35 12.57 -13.87
C VAL A 217 -2.57 13.82 -14.70
N THR A 218 -1.54 14.65 -14.87
CA THR A 218 -1.63 15.88 -15.68
C THR A 218 -2.06 15.59 -17.12
N ARG A 219 -1.57 14.51 -17.74
CA ARG A 219 -2.01 14.08 -19.08
C ARG A 219 -3.48 13.69 -19.08
N LYS A 220 -3.89 12.82 -18.13
CA LYS A 220 -5.29 12.36 -18.05
C LYS A 220 -6.27 13.50 -17.86
N GLU A 221 -5.96 14.44 -16.96
CA GLU A 221 -6.80 15.60 -16.68
C GLU A 221 -6.92 16.52 -17.88
N ARG A 222 -5.81 16.81 -18.57
CA ARG A 222 -5.81 17.60 -19.81
C ARG A 222 -6.63 16.91 -20.90
N ASP A 223 -6.43 15.61 -21.11
CA ASP A 223 -7.08 14.85 -22.18
C ASP A 223 -8.59 14.70 -21.90
N ALA A 224 -8.99 14.75 -20.62
CA ALA A 224 -10.39 14.79 -20.18
C ALA A 224 -10.99 16.22 -20.13
N GLY A 225 -10.22 17.26 -20.44
CA GLY A 225 -10.69 18.65 -20.44
C GLY A 225 -11.03 19.17 -19.03
N ILE A 226 -10.28 18.77 -18.02
CA ILE A 226 -10.51 19.20 -16.63
C ILE A 226 -10.04 20.67 -16.46
N ASP A 227 -10.97 21.58 -16.18
CA ASP A 227 -10.67 23.00 -15.96
C ASP A 227 -9.93 23.27 -14.65
N LEU A 228 -10.21 22.48 -13.59
CA LEU A 228 -9.60 22.60 -12.28
C LEU A 228 -8.82 21.31 -11.94
N PRO A 229 -7.57 21.18 -12.39
CA PRO A 229 -6.76 19.99 -12.19
C PRO A 229 -6.49 19.71 -10.71
N SER A 230 -6.23 18.45 -10.37
CA SER A 230 -6.02 18.01 -9.00
C SER A 230 -4.71 18.51 -8.38
N GLU A 231 -3.68 18.77 -9.19
CA GLU A 231 -2.37 19.28 -8.75
C GLU A 231 -1.70 18.34 -7.70
N PRO A 232 -1.31 17.13 -8.05
CA PRO A 232 -0.67 16.22 -7.11
C PRO A 232 0.57 16.82 -6.46
N GLN A 233 0.68 16.73 -5.12
CA GLN A 233 1.75 17.36 -4.35
C GLN A 233 2.84 16.36 -3.99
N LEU A 234 4.07 16.83 -3.90
CA LEU A 234 5.23 16.07 -3.46
C LEU A 234 6.03 16.89 -2.45
N PHE A 235 6.25 16.33 -1.26
CA PHE A 235 7.22 16.80 -0.27
C PHE A 235 8.31 15.77 -0.10
N VAL A 236 9.56 16.21 -0.04
CA VAL A 236 10.73 15.36 0.23
C VAL A 236 11.58 16.04 1.29
N GLY A 237 11.68 15.43 2.46
CA GLY A 237 12.50 15.90 3.56
C GLY A 237 13.99 15.74 3.26
N ALA A 238 14.83 16.51 3.94
CA ALA A 238 16.27 16.61 3.67
C ALA A 238 17.00 15.24 3.73
N ASP A 239 16.67 14.42 4.73
CA ASP A 239 17.28 13.08 4.86
C ASP A 239 16.82 12.14 3.72
N MET A 240 15.57 12.31 3.26
CA MET A 240 15.01 11.51 2.18
C MET A 240 15.61 11.88 0.81
N GLN A 241 15.97 13.16 0.58
CA GLN A 241 16.65 13.57 -0.65
C GLN A 241 17.96 12.79 -0.87
N LEU A 242 18.67 12.48 0.20
CA LEU A 242 19.92 11.71 0.14
C LEU A 242 19.66 10.20 0.03
N ARG A 243 18.58 9.70 0.61
CA ARG A 243 18.30 8.26 0.71
C ARG A 243 17.51 7.71 -0.50
N LEU A 244 16.51 8.43 -1.00
CA LEU A 244 15.62 7.95 -2.07
C LEU A 244 16.37 7.46 -3.32
N PRO A 245 17.42 8.13 -3.83
CA PRO A 245 18.17 7.65 -4.97
C PRO A 245 18.87 6.30 -4.76
N THR A 246 19.08 5.91 -3.49
CA THR A 246 19.68 4.61 -3.14
C THR A 246 18.65 3.49 -2.94
N LEU A 247 17.38 3.84 -2.76
CA LEU A 247 16.27 2.91 -2.53
C LEU A 247 15.69 2.44 -3.87
N ARG A 248 16.49 1.70 -4.63
CA ARG A 248 16.13 1.26 -5.97
C ARG A 248 15.08 0.16 -5.94
N PHE A 249 14.06 0.31 -6.77
CA PHE A 249 13.12 -0.76 -7.09
C PHE A 249 13.82 -1.87 -7.87
N ARG A 250 13.30 -3.08 -7.78
CA ARG A 250 13.63 -4.11 -8.76
C ARG A 250 12.99 -3.70 -10.07
N THR A 251 13.79 -3.37 -11.05
CA THR A 251 13.32 -3.29 -12.43
C THR A 251 13.10 -4.72 -12.89
N GLY A 252 11.88 -5.06 -13.29
CA GLY A 252 11.65 -6.35 -13.92
C GLY A 252 12.63 -6.50 -15.08
N ASP A 253 13.31 -7.64 -15.18
CA ASP A 253 13.93 -8.07 -16.42
C ASP A 253 12.80 -8.20 -17.45
N VAL A 254 12.52 -7.10 -18.16
CA VAL A 254 11.74 -7.17 -19.39
C VAL A 254 12.61 -8.03 -20.31
N GLY A 255 12.21 -9.30 -20.42
CA GLY A 255 12.95 -10.37 -21.06
C GLY A 255 13.74 -9.91 -22.29
N ARG A 256 15.05 -9.93 -22.14
CA ARG A 256 15.94 -10.22 -23.24
C ARG A 256 15.79 -11.71 -23.60
N THR A 257 14.68 -12.07 -24.20
CA THR A 257 14.67 -13.21 -25.08
C THR A 257 15.44 -12.78 -26.33
N GLY A 258 16.73 -13.09 -26.31
CA GLY A 258 17.61 -12.95 -27.45
C GLY A 258 17.09 -13.72 -28.63
N SER A 259 17.25 -13.11 -29.74
CA SER A 259 17.25 -13.65 -31.11
C SER A 259 17.93 -14.99 -31.25
#